data_418ff232649524ac4afda268437180ad
#
_entry.id   418ff232649524ac4afda268437180ad
#
_cell.length_a   1.000
_cell.length_b   1.000
_cell.length_c   1.000
_cell.angle_alpha   90.00
_cell.angle_beta   90.00
_cell.angle_gamma   90.00
#
_symmetry.space_group_name_H-M   'P 1'
#
loop_
_entity.id
_entity.type
_entity.pdbx_description
1 polymer ?
#
loop_
_entity_poly.entity_id
_entity_poly.type
_entity_poly.pdbx_seq_one_letter_code
_entity_poly.pdbx_strand_id
1 'polypeptide(L)'
;FQQLQERWRKAGAVSNADYEDLWNTYHHHVENFYDYIHLSKDLRDIDFKRNLEEKLKIIQRAEALAQDDVDALLASRELQVLHRIWKEEIGPVDKEHRESIWQRFSELTKKIHDKRQYYLKNLDKIYEENAVKKQSIIDRIKKIGEKEPTTHNAWKQLSKQVEELRQNFLNVGKVPLQQADE
;
A
#
# COMPACT_ATOMS: atom_id res chain seq x y z
N PHE A 1 14.51 28.61 4.66
CA PHE A 1 13.30 27.84 5.00
C PHE A 1 13.44 26.37 4.66
N GLN A 2 13.89 26.02 3.44
CA GLN A 2 14.14 24.62 3.01
C GLN A 2 15.04 23.84 3.98
N GLN A 3 16.12 24.44 4.50
CA GLN A 3 16.98 23.83 5.51
C GLN A 3 16.25 23.51 6.83
N LEU A 4 15.31 24.37 7.23
CA LEU A 4 14.48 24.14 8.42
C LEU A 4 13.49 22.98 8.20
N GLN A 5 12.86 22.91 7.03
CA GLN A 5 12.01 21.78 6.67
C GLN A 5 12.79 20.46 6.61
N GLU A 6 14.02 20.50 6.11
CA GLU A 6 14.89 19.32 6.08
C GLU A 6 15.32 18.88 7.49
N ARG A 7 15.63 19.82 8.38
CA ARG A 7 15.90 19.53 9.80
C ARG A 7 14.69 18.95 10.51
N TRP A 8 13.49 19.50 10.26
CA TRP A 8 12.25 18.95 10.79
C TRP A 8 12.06 17.49 10.38
N ARG A 9 12.21 17.18 9.09
CA ARG A 9 12.14 15.79 8.57
C ARG A 9 13.15 14.84 9.21
N LYS A 10 14.34 15.33 9.52
CA LYS A 10 15.44 14.54 10.12
C LYS A 10 15.34 14.44 11.66
N ALA A 11 14.46 15.18 12.31
CA ALA A 11 14.34 15.21 13.77
C ALA A 11 13.86 13.89 14.39
N GLY A 12 13.32 12.97 13.58
CA GLY A 12 12.90 11.64 14.03
C GLY A 12 11.45 11.55 14.48
N ALA A 13 11.07 10.36 14.95
CA ALA A 13 9.71 10.10 15.42
C ALA A 13 9.50 10.64 16.84
N VAL A 14 8.30 11.15 17.09
CA VAL A 14 7.82 11.60 18.41
C VAL A 14 6.69 10.68 18.89
N SER A 15 6.32 10.79 20.18
CA SER A 15 5.23 10.00 20.72
C SER A 15 3.90 10.36 20.01
N ASN A 16 2.99 9.39 19.91
CA ASN A 16 1.67 9.61 19.30
C ASN A 16 0.86 10.69 20.06
N ALA A 17 1.09 10.84 21.37
CA ALA A 17 0.41 11.83 22.21
C ALA A 17 0.84 13.27 21.85
N ASP A 18 2.10 13.48 21.53
CA ASP A 18 2.67 14.80 21.25
C ASP A 18 2.66 15.16 19.76
N TYR A 19 2.41 14.17 18.91
CA TYR A 19 2.53 14.32 17.44
C TYR A 19 1.57 15.39 16.90
N GLU A 20 0.34 15.38 17.36
CA GLU A 20 -0.72 16.27 16.86
C GLU A 20 -0.47 17.73 17.26
N ASP A 21 -0.03 17.98 18.50
CA ASP A 21 0.32 19.31 18.99
C ASP A 21 1.57 19.86 18.31
N LEU A 22 2.61 19.07 18.19
CA LEU A 22 3.84 19.44 17.47
C LEU A 22 3.58 19.71 15.99
N TRP A 23 2.73 18.88 15.37
CA TRP A 23 2.34 19.06 13.99
C TRP A 23 1.56 20.37 13.80
N ASN A 24 0.56 20.63 14.63
CA ASN A 24 -0.26 21.84 14.57
C ASN A 24 0.60 23.10 14.81
N THR A 25 1.52 23.06 15.76
CA THR A 25 2.47 24.13 16.04
C THR A 25 3.39 24.38 14.85
N TYR A 26 3.98 23.32 14.29
CA TYR A 26 4.82 23.42 13.10
C TYR A 26 4.05 24.02 11.91
N HIS A 27 2.85 23.50 11.65
CA HIS A 27 2.02 23.98 10.55
C HIS A 27 1.62 25.45 10.71
N HIS A 28 1.24 25.87 11.93
CA HIS A 28 0.96 27.24 12.24
C HIS A 28 2.15 28.19 11.95
N HIS A 29 3.36 27.78 12.36
CA HIS A 29 4.56 28.59 12.09
C HIS A 29 4.95 28.59 10.60
N VAL A 30 4.73 27.51 9.90
CA VAL A 30 4.89 27.44 8.43
C VAL A 30 3.91 28.38 7.72
N GLU A 31 2.65 28.39 8.14
CA GLU A 31 1.64 29.31 7.60
C GLU A 31 2.01 30.76 7.88
N ASN A 32 2.37 31.10 9.13
CA ASN A 32 2.82 32.44 9.50
C ASN A 32 4.05 32.87 8.72
N PHE A 33 5.01 31.96 8.49
CA PHE A 33 6.18 32.27 7.69
C PHE A 33 5.79 32.60 6.24
N TYR A 34 4.86 31.88 5.63
CA TYR A 34 4.36 32.21 4.30
C TYR A 34 3.54 33.51 4.27
N ASP A 35 2.88 33.88 5.36
CA ASP A 35 2.22 35.18 5.49
C ASP A 35 3.22 36.33 5.57
N TYR A 36 4.35 36.14 6.28
CA TYR A 36 5.45 37.12 6.32
C TYR A 36 6.20 37.27 4.99
N ILE A 37 6.27 36.20 4.17
CA ILE A 37 6.84 36.25 2.82
C ILE A 37 5.94 37.03 1.81
N HIS A 38 4.88 37.68 2.28
CA HIS A 38 4.13 38.62 1.47
C HIS A 38 4.99 39.72 0.80
N LEU A 39 6.22 39.90 1.28
CA LEU A 39 7.24 40.76 0.67
C LEU A 39 7.88 40.18 -0.61
N SER A 40 7.69 38.88 -0.89
CA SER A 40 8.21 38.22 -2.09
C SER A 40 7.12 37.33 -2.70
N LYS A 41 6.11 37.97 -3.28
CA LYS A 41 4.97 37.29 -3.93
C LYS A 41 5.45 36.23 -4.95
N ASP A 42 6.47 36.58 -5.74
CA ASP A 42 6.99 35.71 -6.79
C ASP A 42 7.63 34.42 -6.24
N LEU A 43 8.36 34.50 -5.13
CA LEU A 43 8.97 33.32 -4.49
C LEU A 43 7.91 32.38 -3.91
N ARG A 44 6.87 32.95 -3.31
CA ARG A 44 5.75 32.17 -2.78
C ARG A 44 4.99 31.45 -3.89
N ASP A 45 4.75 32.14 -5.00
CA ASP A 45 4.00 31.58 -6.13
C ASP A 45 4.78 30.43 -6.78
N ILE A 46 6.12 30.54 -6.85
CA ILE A 46 7.01 29.45 -7.27
C ILE A 46 6.91 28.25 -6.31
N ASP A 47 6.97 28.49 -4.99
CA ASP A 47 6.86 27.42 -4.00
C ASP A 47 5.49 26.74 -4.05
N PHE A 48 4.41 27.50 -4.17
CA PHE A 48 3.06 26.96 -4.30
C PHE A 48 2.91 26.07 -5.55
N LYS A 49 3.44 26.52 -6.69
CA LYS A 49 3.43 25.76 -7.94
C LYS A 49 4.18 24.45 -7.77
N ARG A 50 5.39 24.48 -7.21
CA ARG A 50 6.18 23.29 -6.93
C ARG A 50 5.44 22.33 -5.98
N ASN A 51 4.90 22.85 -4.88
CA ASN A 51 4.14 22.04 -3.94
C ASN A 51 2.91 21.40 -4.58
N LEU A 52 2.23 22.12 -5.48
CA LEU A 52 1.12 21.58 -6.24
C LEU A 52 1.56 20.42 -7.14
N GLU A 53 2.65 20.59 -7.89
CA GLU A 53 3.21 19.53 -8.75
C GLU A 53 3.55 18.27 -7.94
N GLU A 54 4.20 18.41 -6.77
CA GLU A 54 4.52 17.28 -5.90
C GLU A 54 3.26 16.60 -5.35
N LYS A 55 2.25 17.36 -4.94
CA LYS A 55 0.96 16.81 -4.48
C LYS A 55 0.20 16.09 -5.59
N LEU A 56 0.26 16.59 -6.81
CA LEU A 56 -0.33 15.91 -7.97
C LEU A 56 0.37 14.57 -8.27
N LYS A 57 1.68 14.48 -8.11
CA LYS A 57 2.42 13.20 -8.21
C LYS A 57 1.96 12.20 -7.15
N ILE A 58 1.71 12.65 -5.92
CA ILE A 58 1.16 11.79 -4.86
C ILE A 58 -0.24 11.29 -5.25
N ILE A 59 -1.09 12.15 -5.77
CA ILE A 59 -2.42 11.77 -6.25
C ILE A 59 -2.31 10.71 -7.35
N GLN A 60 -1.43 10.88 -8.33
CA GLN A 60 -1.20 9.88 -9.39
C GLN A 60 -0.74 8.53 -8.81
N ARG A 61 0.16 8.54 -7.82
CA ARG A 61 0.56 7.30 -7.13
C ARG A 61 -0.59 6.66 -6.39
N ALA A 62 -1.41 7.45 -5.69
CA ALA A 62 -2.61 6.95 -5.00
C ALA A 62 -3.65 6.40 -5.99
N GLU A 63 -3.81 6.99 -7.17
CA GLU A 63 -4.66 6.47 -8.25
C GLU A 63 -4.18 5.09 -8.74
N ALA A 64 -2.87 4.93 -8.93
CA ALA A 64 -2.30 3.63 -9.28
C ALA A 64 -2.55 2.58 -8.19
N LEU A 65 -2.40 2.93 -6.91
CA LEU A 65 -2.68 2.05 -5.78
C LEU A 65 -4.18 1.69 -5.64
N ALA A 66 -5.07 2.56 -6.12
CA ALA A 66 -6.51 2.35 -6.06
C ALA A 66 -7.03 1.43 -7.18
N GLN A 67 -6.18 0.96 -8.11
CA GLN A 67 -6.57 0.00 -9.16
C GLN A 67 -6.91 -1.37 -8.56
N ASP A 68 -7.78 -2.12 -9.24
CA ASP A 68 -8.32 -3.38 -8.70
C ASP A 68 -7.28 -4.51 -8.66
N ASP A 69 -6.29 -4.49 -9.53
CA ASP A 69 -5.20 -5.48 -9.65
C ASP A 69 -4.11 -5.33 -8.58
N VAL A 70 -4.07 -4.22 -7.84
CA VAL A 70 -3.08 -3.98 -6.78
C VAL A 70 -3.50 -4.68 -5.49
N ASP A 71 -2.56 -5.34 -4.82
CA ASP A 71 -2.80 -5.96 -3.51
C ASP A 71 -3.27 -4.93 -2.46
N ALA A 72 -4.38 -5.26 -1.76
CA ALA A 72 -5.05 -4.35 -0.84
C ALA A 72 -4.20 -3.99 0.40
N LEU A 73 -3.37 -4.92 0.88
CA LEU A 73 -2.50 -4.69 2.04
C LEU A 73 -1.29 -3.86 1.65
N LEU A 74 -0.72 -4.13 0.47
CA LEU A 74 0.38 -3.35 -0.09
C LEU A 74 -0.09 -1.91 -0.35
N ALA A 75 -1.23 -1.74 -1.04
CA ALA A 75 -1.81 -0.43 -1.31
C ALA A 75 -2.03 0.39 -0.03
N SER A 76 -2.52 -0.25 1.04
CA SER A 76 -2.73 0.42 2.32
C SER A 76 -1.43 0.87 3.00
N ARG A 77 -0.35 0.07 2.92
CA ARG A 77 0.97 0.44 3.47
C ARG A 77 1.58 1.61 2.70
N GLU A 78 1.57 1.53 1.39
CA GLU A 78 2.07 2.61 0.53
C GLU A 78 1.26 3.90 0.73
N LEU A 79 -0.06 3.81 0.88
CA LEU A 79 -0.91 4.96 1.18
C LEU A 79 -0.49 5.67 2.48
N GLN A 80 -0.10 4.94 3.53
CA GLN A 80 0.40 5.55 4.77
C GLN A 80 1.67 6.37 4.53
N VAL A 81 2.56 5.89 3.65
CA VAL A 81 3.75 6.64 3.24
C VAL A 81 3.36 7.90 2.48
N LEU A 82 2.40 7.80 1.54
CA LEU A 82 1.91 8.96 0.79
C LEU A 82 1.27 10.00 1.70
N HIS A 83 0.50 9.59 2.71
CA HIS A 83 -0.07 10.50 3.72
C HIS A 83 1.01 11.24 4.50
N ARG A 84 2.07 10.54 4.93
CA ARG A 84 3.19 11.16 5.62
C ARG A 84 3.87 12.20 4.75
N ILE A 85 4.21 11.85 3.49
CA ILE A 85 4.84 12.78 2.55
C ILE A 85 3.94 14.00 2.30
N TRP A 86 2.65 13.78 2.04
CA TRP A 86 1.67 14.85 1.84
C TRP A 86 1.61 15.83 3.00
N LYS A 87 1.65 15.31 4.22
CA LYS A 87 1.46 16.07 5.46
C LYS A 87 2.76 16.71 5.94
N GLU A 88 3.88 16.00 5.90
CA GLU A 88 5.11 16.39 6.57
C GLU A 88 6.18 16.95 5.63
N GLU A 89 6.17 16.55 4.35
CA GLU A 89 7.27 16.86 3.44
C GLU A 89 6.92 17.95 2.43
N ILE A 90 5.64 18.08 2.06
CA ILE A 90 5.20 19.04 1.05
C ILE A 90 4.48 20.20 1.71
N GLY A 91 4.92 21.41 1.33
CA GLY A 91 4.34 22.66 1.85
C GLY A 91 2.92 22.94 1.34
N PRO A 92 2.36 24.09 1.73
CA PRO A 92 1.03 24.53 1.31
C PRO A 92 1.00 24.81 -0.21
N VAL A 93 -0.20 24.74 -0.78
CA VAL A 93 -0.52 25.15 -2.14
C VAL A 93 -1.41 26.41 -2.10
N ASP A 94 -1.60 27.04 -3.24
CA ASP A 94 -2.51 28.16 -3.37
C ASP A 94 -3.96 27.81 -2.95
N LYS A 95 -4.77 28.84 -2.67
CA LYS A 95 -6.15 28.65 -2.21
C LYS A 95 -7.06 28.03 -3.26
N GLU A 96 -6.79 28.28 -4.54
CA GLU A 96 -7.64 27.85 -5.66
C GLU A 96 -7.58 26.31 -5.82
N HIS A 97 -6.40 25.74 -5.64
CA HIS A 97 -6.16 24.30 -5.82
C HIS A 97 -6.33 23.47 -4.55
N ARG A 98 -6.26 24.10 -3.37
CA ARG A 98 -6.20 23.40 -2.08
C ARG A 98 -7.34 22.42 -1.88
N GLU A 99 -8.56 22.87 -2.07
CA GLU A 99 -9.75 22.06 -1.84
C GLU A 99 -9.87 20.91 -2.84
N SER A 100 -9.67 21.19 -4.12
CA SER A 100 -9.81 20.20 -5.18
C SER A 100 -8.82 19.04 -5.06
N ILE A 101 -7.54 19.34 -4.77
CA ILE A 101 -6.53 18.28 -4.57
C ILE A 101 -6.75 17.50 -3.28
N TRP A 102 -7.23 18.16 -2.22
CA TRP A 102 -7.57 17.49 -0.97
C TRP A 102 -8.73 16.53 -1.15
N GLN A 103 -9.80 16.96 -1.80
CA GLN A 103 -10.96 16.13 -2.07
C GLN A 103 -10.57 14.90 -2.90
N ARG A 104 -9.82 15.09 -4.00
CA ARG A 104 -9.35 14.00 -4.85
C ARG A 104 -8.49 12.98 -4.08
N PHE A 105 -7.56 13.45 -3.26
CA PHE A 105 -6.71 12.58 -2.44
C PHE A 105 -7.52 11.86 -1.36
N SER A 106 -8.49 12.54 -0.74
CA SER A 106 -9.40 11.96 0.26
C SER A 106 -10.29 10.86 -0.32
N GLU A 107 -10.83 11.04 -1.53
CA GLU A 107 -11.62 10.03 -2.24
C GLU A 107 -10.80 8.76 -2.54
N LEU A 108 -9.56 8.94 -3.01
CA LEU A 108 -8.64 7.84 -3.26
C LEU A 108 -8.26 7.11 -1.96
N THR A 109 -8.01 7.85 -0.91
CA THR A 109 -7.77 7.31 0.44
C THR A 109 -8.92 6.42 0.88
N LYS A 110 -10.16 6.92 0.76
CA LYS A 110 -11.37 6.15 1.09
C LYS A 110 -11.46 4.88 0.24
N LYS A 111 -11.27 4.97 -1.07
CA LYS A 111 -11.32 3.82 -1.98
C LYS A 111 -10.33 2.71 -1.56
N ILE A 112 -9.08 3.08 -1.23
CA ILE A 112 -8.06 2.14 -0.80
C ILE A 112 -8.39 1.53 0.58
N HIS A 113 -8.92 2.33 1.51
CA HIS A 113 -9.39 1.83 2.81
C HIS A 113 -10.55 0.86 2.67
N ASP A 114 -11.55 1.16 1.84
CA ASP A 114 -12.70 0.29 1.59
C ASP A 114 -12.25 -1.03 0.96
N LYS A 115 -11.32 -0.99 0.00
CA LYS A 115 -10.70 -2.17 -0.61
C LYS A 115 -9.99 -3.05 0.44
N ARG A 116 -9.20 -2.44 1.33
CA ARG A 116 -8.54 -3.15 2.43
C ARG A 116 -9.56 -3.77 3.39
N GLN A 117 -10.60 -3.03 3.77
CA GLN A 117 -11.63 -3.50 4.68
C GLN A 117 -12.41 -4.68 4.07
N TYR A 118 -12.74 -4.58 2.78
CA TYR A 118 -13.35 -5.69 2.03
C TYR A 118 -12.46 -6.92 2.03
N TYR A 119 -11.18 -6.77 1.73
CA TYR A 119 -10.20 -7.85 1.76
C TYR A 119 -10.15 -8.53 3.13
N LEU A 120 -10.03 -7.74 4.21
CA LEU A 120 -9.98 -8.28 5.58
C LEU A 120 -11.25 -9.01 5.98
N LYS A 121 -12.44 -8.50 5.60
CA LYS A 121 -13.72 -9.17 5.88
C LYS A 121 -13.87 -10.50 5.13
N ASN A 122 -13.23 -10.63 3.99
CA ASN A 122 -13.30 -11.85 3.18
C ASN A 122 -12.07 -12.74 3.31
N LEU A 123 -11.13 -12.37 4.18
CA LEU A 123 -9.85 -13.08 4.33
C LEU A 123 -10.06 -14.53 4.75
N ASP A 124 -10.93 -14.80 5.71
CA ASP A 124 -11.23 -16.14 6.18
C ASP A 124 -11.82 -16.99 5.05
N LYS A 125 -12.75 -16.43 4.29
CA LYS A 125 -13.33 -17.10 3.12
C LYS A 125 -12.28 -17.40 2.05
N ILE A 126 -11.38 -16.46 1.78
CA ILE A 126 -10.27 -16.67 0.84
C ILE A 126 -9.34 -17.78 1.34
N TYR A 127 -9.07 -17.83 2.63
CA TYR A 127 -8.25 -18.89 3.23
C TYR A 127 -8.93 -20.25 3.16
N GLU A 128 -10.25 -20.33 3.40
CA GLU A 128 -11.02 -21.55 3.22
C GLU A 128 -11.02 -22.01 1.76
N GLU A 129 -11.24 -21.12 0.80
CA GLU A 129 -11.16 -21.44 -0.63
C GLU A 129 -9.75 -21.94 -1.03
N ASN A 130 -8.72 -21.36 -0.48
CA ASN A 130 -7.34 -21.80 -0.67
C ASN A 130 -7.09 -23.18 -0.07
N ALA A 131 -7.64 -23.46 1.10
CA ALA A 131 -7.55 -24.77 1.74
C ALA A 131 -8.19 -25.86 0.88
N VAL A 132 -9.39 -25.61 0.36
CA VAL A 132 -10.07 -26.54 -0.58
C VAL A 132 -9.23 -26.78 -1.84
N LYS A 133 -8.65 -25.73 -2.43
CA LYS A 133 -7.77 -25.86 -3.60
C LYS A 133 -6.53 -26.67 -3.28
N LYS A 134 -5.86 -26.40 -2.16
CA LYS A 134 -4.68 -27.17 -1.71
C LYS A 134 -5.02 -28.62 -1.44
N GLN A 135 -6.14 -28.88 -0.75
CA GLN A 135 -6.60 -30.26 -0.53
C GLN A 135 -6.83 -31.02 -1.83
N SER A 136 -7.46 -30.38 -2.81
CA SER A 136 -7.64 -30.99 -4.14
C SER A 136 -6.31 -31.36 -4.82
N ILE A 137 -5.28 -30.52 -4.63
CA ILE A 137 -3.94 -30.81 -5.17
C ILE A 137 -3.30 -31.98 -4.43
N ILE A 138 -3.40 -32.01 -3.08
CA ILE A 138 -2.91 -33.13 -2.26
C ILE A 138 -3.57 -34.44 -2.68
N ASP A 139 -4.88 -34.46 -2.87
CA ASP A 139 -5.61 -35.65 -3.28
C ASP A 139 -5.17 -36.16 -4.68
N ARG A 140 -4.86 -35.23 -5.58
CA ARG A 140 -4.30 -35.56 -6.90
C ARG A 140 -2.90 -36.17 -6.77
N ILE A 141 -2.05 -35.63 -5.90
CA ILE A 141 -0.70 -36.18 -5.65
C ILE A 141 -0.82 -37.58 -5.02
N LYS A 142 -1.72 -37.77 -4.03
CA LYS A 142 -1.99 -39.11 -3.44
C LYS A 142 -2.38 -40.12 -4.51
N LYS A 143 -3.33 -39.79 -5.40
CA LYS A 143 -3.74 -40.65 -6.50
C LYS A 143 -2.61 -40.98 -7.49
N ILE A 144 -1.64 -40.08 -7.65
CA ILE A 144 -0.44 -40.34 -8.45
C ILE A 144 0.47 -41.34 -7.71
N GLY A 145 0.63 -41.19 -6.39
CA GLY A 145 1.42 -42.06 -5.53
C GLY A 145 0.88 -43.51 -5.46
N GLU A 146 -0.42 -43.74 -5.69
CA GLU A 146 -1.03 -45.05 -5.75
C GLU A 146 -0.69 -45.83 -7.07
N LYS A 147 -0.14 -45.13 -8.04
CA LYS A 147 0.25 -45.76 -9.33
C LYS A 147 1.65 -46.35 -9.21
N GLU A 148 1.80 -47.60 -9.55
CA GLU A 148 3.08 -48.29 -9.66
C GLU A 148 3.58 -48.24 -11.11
N PRO A 149 4.42 -47.29 -11.51
CA PRO A 149 4.92 -47.17 -12.84
C PRO A 149 5.97 -48.29 -13.11
N THR A 150 5.77 -49.05 -14.16
CA THR A 150 6.65 -50.16 -14.51
C THR A 150 7.79 -49.74 -15.46
N THR A 151 7.77 -48.55 -16.03
CA THR A 151 8.78 -48.09 -16.98
C THR A 151 9.41 -46.78 -16.55
N HIS A 152 10.68 -46.56 -16.92
CA HIS A 152 11.41 -45.31 -16.64
C HIS A 152 10.68 -44.07 -17.21
N ASN A 153 10.10 -44.18 -18.40
CA ASN A 153 9.35 -43.06 -19.01
C ASN A 153 8.08 -42.72 -18.21
N ALA A 154 7.37 -43.72 -17.69
CA ALA A 154 6.21 -43.47 -16.82
C ALA A 154 6.61 -42.78 -15.52
N TRP A 155 7.72 -43.16 -14.89
CA TRP A 155 8.30 -42.49 -13.75
C TRP A 155 8.61 -41.03 -14.04
N LYS A 156 9.27 -40.73 -15.15
CA LYS A 156 9.61 -39.36 -15.54
C LYS A 156 8.38 -38.48 -15.77
N GLN A 157 7.33 -39.04 -16.37
CA GLN A 157 6.06 -38.32 -16.57
C GLN A 157 5.36 -38.03 -15.24
N LEU A 158 5.29 -39.01 -14.32
CA LEU A 158 4.69 -38.83 -13.01
C LEU A 158 5.46 -37.82 -12.16
N SER A 159 6.79 -37.84 -12.16
CA SER A 159 7.63 -36.87 -11.50
C SER A 159 7.37 -35.44 -12.00
N LYS A 160 7.22 -35.26 -13.32
CA LYS A 160 6.88 -33.96 -13.90
C LYS A 160 5.51 -33.49 -13.45
N GLN A 161 4.50 -34.35 -13.43
CA GLN A 161 3.15 -34.02 -12.97
C GLN A 161 3.14 -33.63 -11.48
N VAL A 162 3.89 -34.32 -10.63
CA VAL A 162 4.02 -33.99 -9.21
C VAL A 162 4.69 -32.64 -9.03
N GLU A 163 5.73 -32.34 -9.80
CA GLU A 163 6.41 -31.03 -9.71
C GLU A 163 5.49 -29.87 -10.17
N GLU A 164 4.71 -30.08 -11.23
CA GLU A 164 3.69 -29.10 -11.66
C GLU A 164 2.62 -28.88 -10.57
N LEU A 165 2.15 -29.94 -9.93
CA LEU A 165 1.21 -29.87 -8.82
C LEU A 165 1.81 -29.16 -7.59
N ARG A 166 3.08 -29.43 -7.30
CA ARG A 166 3.82 -28.75 -6.22
C ARG A 166 3.91 -27.24 -6.47
N GLN A 167 4.24 -26.81 -7.68
CA GLN A 167 4.27 -25.40 -8.04
C GLN A 167 2.88 -24.76 -7.90
N ASN A 168 1.85 -25.45 -8.37
CA ASN A 168 0.48 -24.98 -8.20
C ASN A 168 0.10 -24.85 -6.72
N PHE A 169 0.50 -25.80 -5.86
CA PHE A 169 0.25 -25.74 -4.40
C PHE A 169 0.90 -24.53 -3.76
N LEU A 170 2.13 -24.19 -4.13
CA LEU A 170 2.84 -23.02 -3.63
C LEU A 170 2.18 -21.69 -4.06
N ASN A 171 1.59 -21.66 -5.25
CA ASN A 171 0.94 -20.48 -5.82
C ASN A 171 -0.47 -20.23 -5.29
N VAL A 172 -1.13 -21.19 -4.66
CA VAL A 172 -2.50 -21.04 -4.13
C VAL A 172 -2.60 -19.95 -3.02
N GLY A 173 -1.52 -19.70 -2.28
CA GLY A 173 -1.52 -18.71 -1.20
C GLY A 173 -1.75 -19.33 0.19
N LYS A 174 -2.05 -18.44 1.17
CA LYS A 174 -2.20 -18.83 2.58
C LYS A 174 -3.52 -19.53 2.85
N VAL A 175 -3.50 -20.41 3.86
CA VAL A 175 -4.65 -21.14 4.41
C VAL A 175 -4.87 -20.75 5.86
N PRO A 176 -6.02 -21.12 6.50
CA PRO A 176 -6.23 -20.92 7.93
C PRO A 176 -5.11 -21.58 8.75
N LEU A 177 -4.67 -20.93 9.84
CA LEU A 177 -3.58 -21.41 10.69
C LEU A 177 -3.82 -22.83 11.23
N GLN A 178 -5.08 -23.19 11.49
CA GLN A 178 -5.48 -24.51 11.97
C GLN A 178 -5.22 -25.65 10.96
N GLN A 179 -5.11 -25.32 9.69
CA GLN A 179 -4.91 -26.26 8.58
C GLN A 179 -3.52 -26.12 7.92
N ALA A 180 -2.65 -25.27 8.48
CA ALA A 180 -1.32 -25.03 7.92
C ALA A 180 -0.30 -26.11 8.28
N ASP A 181 -0.54 -26.85 9.37
CA ASP A 181 0.37 -27.86 9.93
C ASP A 181 -0.06 -29.32 9.58
N GLU A 182 -1.16 -29.50 8.86
CA GLU A 182 -1.60 -30.78 8.29
C GLU A 182 -1.01 -31.03 6.89
#